data_fa5ef3cb1491cae4db89f657a51a9868
#
_entry.id   fa5ef3cb1491cae4db89f657a51a9868
#
_cell.length_a   1.000
_cell.length_b   1.000
_cell.length_c   1.000
_cell.angle_alpha   90.00
_cell.angle_beta   90.00
_cell.angle_gamma   90.00
#
_symmetry.space_group_name_H-M   'P 1'
#
loop_
_entity.id
_entity.type
_entity.pdbx_description
1 polymer ?
#
loop_
_entity_poly.entity_id
_entity_poly.type
_entity_poly.pdbx_seq_one_letter_code
_entity_poly.pdbx_strand_id
1 'polypeptide(L)'
;MLATVQGVFAQWMTQRHAGAVAFEEPILCHHNYVARESYDDVELIVTRKGAIRAARGDLGLIPGSMGTGSYVVRGLGNEASLNSASHGAGRRMSRTRAKRTFSTEDLAAQTAGVECRKDAGVIDEIPAAYKDINEVIDAQRDLVDVVARLQTLLCVKG
;
A
#
# COMPACT_ATOMS: atom_id res chain seq x y z
N MET A 1 5.93 14.98 6.16
CA MET A 1 6.61 13.91 5.40
C MET A 1 6.39 14.04 3.89
N LEU A 2 5.15 14.01 3.36
CA LEU A 2 4.91 14.08 1.91
C LEU A 2 5.54 15.33 1.27
N ALA A 3 5.26 16.53 1.78
CA ALA A 3 5.86 17.78 1.27
C ALA A 3 7.39 17.78 1.28
N THR A 4 8.00 17.15 2.29
CA THR A 4 9.47 17.01 2.37
C THR A 4 9.98 16.12 1.24
N VAL A 5 9.33 14.98 0.98
CA VAL A 5 9.70 14.06 -0.11
C VAL A 5 9.53 14.72 -1.47
N GLN A 6 8.40 15.42 -1.67
CA GLN A 6 8.16 16.18 -2.91
C GLN A 6 9.24 17.25 -3.15
N GLY A 7 9.60 18.01 -2.10
CA GLY A 7 10.64 19.04 -2.19
C GLY A 7 12.02 18.45 -2.56
N VAL A 8 12.43 17.37 -1.90
CA VAL A 8 13.71 16.68 -2.19
C VAL A 8 13.71 16.12 -3.62
N PHE A 9 12.60 15.50 -4.04
CA PHE A 9 12.48 14.93 -5.39
C PHE A 9 12.50 16.03 -6.46
N ALA A 10 11.76 17.13 -6.26
CA ALA A 10 11.78 18.27 -7.20
C ALA A 10 13.16 18.87 -7.35
N GLN A 11 13.88 19.07 -6.23
CA GLN A 11 15.25 19.57 -6.23
C GLN A 11 16.19 18.63 -7.00
N TRP A 12 16.12 17.34 -6.73
CA TRP A 12 16.94 16.33 -7.39
C TRP A 12 16.69 16.29 -8.91
N MET A 13 15.42 16.35 -9.34
CA MET A 13 15.05 16.39 -10.75
C MET A 13 15.55 17.64 -11.45
N THR A 14 15.41 18.81 -10.83
CA THR A 14 15.91 20.08 -11.38
C THR A 14 17.44 20.04 -11.59
N GLN A 15 18.18 19.48 -10.62
CA GLN A 15 19.63 19.34 -10.72
C GLN A 15 20.08 18.39 -11.85
N ARG A 16 19.23 17.50 -12.30
CA ARG A 16 19.51 16.53 -13.37
C ARG A 16 18.93 16.91 -14.73
N HIS A 17 18.58 18.16 -14.91
CA HIS A 17 18.07 18.71 -16.18
C HIS A 17 16.73 18.11 -16.63
N ALA A 18 15.96 17.56 -15.73
CA ALA A 18 14.67 16.94 -16.04
C ALA A 18 13.51 17.96 -16.14
N GLY A 19 13.79 19.26 -16.07
CA GLY A 19 12.78 20.31 -16.07
C GLY A 19 12.05 20.50 -14.74
N ALA A 20 11.01 21.32 -14.75
CA ALA A 20 10.16 21.51 -13.57
C ALA A 20 9.26 20.29 -13.35
N VAL A 21 9.18 19.83 -12.10
CA VAL A 21 8.29 18.74 -11.71
C VAL A 21 6.99 19.35 -11.19
N ALA A 22 5.86 18.99 -11.82
CA ALA A 22 4.54 19.27 -11.30
C ALA A 22 4.02 18.05 -10.51
N PHE A 23 3.40 18.30 -9.37
CA PHE A 23 2.73 17.28 -8.58
C PHE A 23 1.22 17.49 -8.67
N GLU A 24 0.49 16.42 -8.87
CA GLU A 24 -0.97 16.41 -8.77
C GLU A 24 -1.41 16.37 -7.31
N GLU A 25 -2.73 16.48 -7.07
CA GLU A 25 -3.33 16.34 -5.75
C GLU A 25 -2.94 14.97 -5.15
N PRO A 26 -2.38 14.94 -3.94
CA PRO A 26 -1.89 13.70 -3.35
C PRO A 26 -3.04 12.81 -2.88
N ILE A 27 -2.90 11.50 -3.09
CA ILE A 27 -3.79 10.51 -2.49
C ILE A 27 -3.32 10.24 -1.07
N LEU A 28 -4.13 10.65 -0.08
CA LEU A 28 -3.88 10.42 1.33
C LEU A 28 -4.97 9.52 1.91
N CYS A 29 -4.63 8.30 2.27
CA CYS A 29 -5.55 7.37 2.88
C CYS A 29 -5.03 6.84 4.22
N HIS A 30 -5.86 6.94 5.25
CA HIS A 30 -5.59 6.37 6.55
C HIS A 30 -6.09 4.93 6.61
N HIS A 31 -5.39 4.07 7.36
CA HIS A 31 -5.75 2.65 7.50
C HIS A 31 -5.82 2.17 8.96
N ASN A 32 -5.60 3.08 9.90
CA ASN A 32 -5.76 2.84 11.34
C ASN A 32 -6.34 4.10 11.97
N TYR A 33 -7.65 4.16 12.11
CA TYR A 33 -8.34 5.33 12.66
C TYR A 33 -9.77 5.00 13.08
N VAL A 34 -10.39 5.94 13.78
CA VAL A 34 -11.79 5.92 14.18
C VAL A 34 -12.47 7.15 13.58
N ALA A 35 -13.66 6.98 13.01
CA ALA A 35 -14.47 8.07 12.47
C ALA A 35 -15.95 7.89 12.83
N ARG A 36 -16.69 9.00 12.93
CA ARG A 36 -18.14 8.99 12.92
C ARG A 36 -18.61 9.00 11.48
N GLU A 37 -19.47 8.09 11.12
CA GLU A 37 -20.03 7.94 9.77
C GLU A 37 -21.51 7.58 9.87
N SER A 38 -22.32 8.08 8.92
CA SER A 38 -23.77 7.79 8.87
C SER A 38 -24.06 6.77 7.78
N TYR A 39 -24.87 5.76 8.14
CA TYR A 39 -25.37 4.74 7.25
C TYR A 39 -26.85 4.54 7.54
N ASP A 40 -27.71 4.63 6.52
CA ASP A 40 -29.19 4.50 6.67
C ASP A 40 -29.75 5.35 7.82
N ASP A 41 -29.32 6.63 7.92
CA ASP A 41 -29.68 7.57 8.99
C ASP A 41 -29.23 7.16 10.41
N VAL A 42 -28.40 6.12 10.53
CA VAL A 42 -27.79 5.71 11.80
C VAL A 42 -26.35 6.22 11.88
N GLU A 43 -26.03 6.97 12.93
CA GLU A 43 -24.67 7.38 13.22
C GLU A 43 -23.87 6.25 13.87
N LEU A 44 -22.78 5.85 13.25
CA LEU A 44 -21.88 4.79 13.71
C LEU A 44 -20.49 5.34 14.04
N ILE A 45 -19.83 4.69 15.01
CA ILE A 45 -18.39 4.88 15.24
C ILE A 45 -17.66 3.76 14.54
N VAL A 46 -17.13 4.05 13.34
CA VAL A 46 -16.43 3.07 12.51
C VAL A 46 -14.95 3.06 12.87
N THR A 47 -14.45 1.89 13.28
CA THR A 47 -13.02 1.67 13.54
C THR A 47 -12.40 0.91 12.38
N ARG A 48 -11.43 1.50 11.69
CA ARG A 48 -10.64 0.85 10.64
C ARG A 48 -9.24 0.54 11.15
N LYS A 49 -8.84 -0.73 11.07
CA LYS A 49 -7.49 -1.19 11.34
C LYS A 49 -7.06 -2.15 10.25
N GLY A 50 -6.08 -1.74 9.46
CA GLY A 50 -5.70 -2.49 8.26
C GLY A 50 -6.75 -2.41 7.15
N ALA A 51 -7.59 -1.38 7.16
CA ALA A 51 -8.60 -1.08 6.17
C ALA A 51 -8.61 0.41 5.85
N ILE A 52 -8.85 0.74 4.59
CA ILE A 52 -9.06 2.11 4.12
C ILE A 52 -10.55 2.40 3.98
N ARG A 53 -10.93 3.67 3.98
CA ARG A 53 -12.25 4.09 3.51
C ARG A 53 -12.28 3.95 1.98
N ALA A 54 -13.37 3.39 1.48
CA ALA A 54 -13.63 3.13 0.08
C ALA A 54 -15.07 3.57 -0.28
N ALA A 55 -15.47 4.76 0.18
CA ALA A 55 -16.73 5.35 -0.23
C ALA A 55 -16.70 5.62 -1.75
N ARG A 56 -17.87 5.75 -2.36
CA ARG A 56 -17.98 5.91 -3.81
C ARG A 56 -17.16 7.10 -4.31
N GLY A 57 -16.15 6.80 -5.14
CA GLY A 57 -15.25 7.79 -5.72
C GLY A 57 -13.98 8.09 -4.91
N ASP A 58 -13.87 7.65 -3.65
CA ASP A 58 -12.64 7.81 -2.86
C ASP A 58 -11.46 7.17 -3.57
N LEU A 59 -10.34 7.88 -3.68
CA LEU A 59 -9.09 7.28 -4.14
C LEU A 59 -8.32 6.71 -2.95
N GLY A 60 -7.75 5.52 -3.15
CA GLY A 60 -6.96 4.82 -2.15
C GLY A 60 -5.71 4.17 -2.70
N LEU A 61 -4.80 3.81 -1.80
CA LEU A 61 -3.59 3.06 -2.11
C LEU A 61 -3.62 1.73 -1.37
N ILE A 62 -3.41 0.64 -2.10
CA ILE A 62 -3.31 -0.72 -1.55
C ILE A 62 -1.92 -1.27 -1.87
N PRO A 63 -0.94 -1.14 -0.95
CA PRO A 63 0.40 -1.66 -1.15
C PRO A 63 0.45 -3.17 -1.00
N GLY A 64 1.30 -3.79 -1.83
CA GLY A 64 1.73 -5.17 -1.67
C GLY A 64 2.89 -5.30 -0.68
N SER A 65 3.88 -6.09 -1.03
CA SER A 65 5.14 -6.21 -0.30
C SER A 65 6.25 -5.39 -0.97
N MET A 66 7.46 -5.42 -0.40
CA MET A 66 8.60 -4.67 -0.94
C MET A 66 8.99 -5.04 -2.39
N GLY A 67 8.54 -6.18 -2.90
CA GLY A 67 8.86 -6.66 -4.25
C GLY A 67 7.64 -6.80 -5.18
N THR A 68 6.41 -6.55 -4.74
CA THR A 68 5.20 -6.93 -5.49
C THR A 68 4.37 -5.77 -6.03
N GLY A 69 4.79 -4.53 -5.83
CA GLY A 69 4.06 -3.37 -6.32
C GLY A 69 2.87 -2.97 -5.46
N SER A 70 2.04 -2.06 -5.97
CA SER A 70 0.90 -1.47 -5.26
C SER A 70 -0.22 -1.16 -6.26
N TYR A 71 -1.41 -0.88 -5.76
CA TYR A 71 -2.55 -0.47 -6.57
C TYR A 71 -3.08 0.89 -6.12
N VAL A 72 -3.39 1.72 -7.09
CA VAL A 72 -4.28 2.86 -6.92
C VAL A 72 -5.68 2.37 -7.21
N VAL A 73 -6.60 2.60 -6.30
CA VAL A 73 -7.98 2.10 -6.40
C VAL A 73 -8.99 3.23 -6.20
N ARG A 74 -10.21 2.99 -6.68
CA ARG A 74 -11.37 3.86 -6.46
C ARG A 74 -12.44 3.10 -5.71
N GLY A 75 -12.92 3.63 -4.59
CA GLY A 75 -13.99 3.06 -3.79
C GLY A 75 -15.32 2.98 -4.55
N LEU A 76 -16.04 1.90 -4.38
CA LEU A 76 -17.35 1.65 -4.97
C LEU A 76 -18.51 2.04 -4.04
N GLY A 77 -18.24 2.31 -2.76
CA GLY A 77 -19.26 2.69 -1.79
C GLY A 77 -20.13 1.49 -1.39
N ASN A 78 -19.51 0.36 -1.09
CA ASN A 78 -20.22 -0.82 -0.62
C ASN A 78 -20.58 -0.66 0.87
N GLU A 79 -21.86 -0.42 1.16
CA GLU A 79 -22.34 -0.17 2.53
C GLU A 79 -22.26 -1.42 3.41
N ALA A 80 -22.37 -2.63 2.84
CA ALA A 80 -22.22 -3.88 3.59
C ALA A 80 -20.83 -4.03 4.21
N SER A 81 -19.81 -3.37 3.64
CA SER A 81 -18.45 -3.28 4.20
C SER A 81 -18.25 -2.02 5.06
N LEU A 82 -19.28 -1.21 5.32
CA LEU A 82 -19.19 0.13 5.87
C LEU A 82 -18.21 0.99 5.05
N ASN A 83 -18.35 0.94 3.72
CA ASN A 83 -17.48 1.64 2.77
C ASN A 83 -15.99 1.40 3.07
N SER A 84 -15.60 0.16 3.33
CA SER A 84 -14.23 -0.19 3.69
C SER A 84 -13.64 -1.21 2.73
N ALA A 85 -12.32 -1.13 2.51
CA ALA A 85 -11.56 -2.10 1.74
C ALA A 85 -10.25 -2.44 2.46
N SER A 86 -9.64 -3.59 2.14
CA SER A 86 -8.33 -3.96 2.70
C SER A 86 -7.28 -2.93 2.27
N HIS A 87 -6.40 -2.52 3.20
CA HIS A 87 -5.34 -1.55 2.91
C HIS A 87 -4.07 -2.17 2.32
N GLY A 88 -3.98 -3.46 2.17
CA GLY A 88 -2.77 -4.12 1.68
C GLY A 88 -2.90 -5.64 1.64
N ALA A 89 -1.83 -6.29 1.19
CA ALA A 89 -1.80 -7.74 1.03
C ALA A 89 -2.01 -8.51 2.35
N GLY A 90 -1.54 -7.94 3.46
CA GLY A 90 -1.52 -8.63 4.74
C GLY A 90 -0.50 -9.77 4.79
N ARG A 91 -0.09 -10.14 6.00
CA ARG A 91 0.88 -11.21 6.20
C ARG A 91 0.19 -12.59 6.22
N ARG A 92 0.84 -13.58 5.63
CA ARG A 92 0.45 -14.99 5.73
C ARG A 92 1.23 -15.75 6.80
N MET A 93 2.26 -15.12 7.38
CA MET A 93 3.04 -15.68 8.50
C MET A 93 3.58 -14.58 9.42
N SER A 94 3.94 -14.96 10.65
CA SER A 94 4.55 -14.05 11.62
C SER A 94 5.96 -13.61 11.17
N ARG A 95 6.44 -12.46 11.68
CA ARG A 95 7.81 -11.98 11.44
C ARG A 95 8.85 -13.00 11.86
N THR A 96 8.68 -13.60 13.06
CA THR A 96 9.58 -14.65 13.58
C THR A 96 9.62 -15.87 12.66
N ARG A 97 8.47 -16.31 12.15
CA ARG A 97 8.41 -17.44 11.21
C ARG A 97 9.12 -17.10 9.91
N ALA A 98 8.92 -15.91 9.36
CA ALA A 98 9.59 -15.49 8.14
C ALA A 98 11.12 -15.52 8.30
N LYS A 99 11.67 -14.94 9.40
CA LYS A 99 13.10 -14.95 9.70
C LYS A 99 13.70 -16.36 9.88
N ARG A 100 12.88 -17.35 10.26
CA ARG A 100 13.32 -18.75 10.38
C ARG A 100 13.19 -19.53 9.08
N THR A 101 12.34 -19.09 8.17
CA THR A 101 11.98 -19.82 6.94
C THR A 101 12.83 -19.39 5.76
N PHE A 102 13.16 -18.10 5.66
CA PHE A 102 13.80 -17.52 4.50
C PHE A 102 15.22 -17.04 4.79
N SER A 103 16.04 -17.02 3.75
CA SER A 103 17.42 -16.52 3.75
C SER A 103 17.54 -15.16 3.09
N THR A 104 18.72 -14.56 3.13
CA THR A 104 19.05 -13.33 2.39
C THR A 104 19.08 -13.55 0.88
N GLU A 105 19.43 -14.76 0.46
CA GLU A 105 19.41 -15.19 -0.96
C GLU A 105 17.97 -15.27 -1.49
N ASP A 106 17.03 -15.82 -0.70
CA ASP A 106 15.61 -15.83 -1.02
C ASP A 106 15.06 -14.40 -1.16
N LEU A 107 15.44 -13.52 -0.22
CA LEU A 107 15.05 -12.12 -0.24
C LEU A 107 15.58 -11.43 -1.51
N ALA A 108 16.86 -11.63 -1.83
CA ALA A 108 17.48 -11.04 -3.02
C ALA A 108 16.79 -11.51 -4.31
N ALA A 109 16.46 -12.81 -4.40
CA ALA A 109 15.75 -13.37 -5.56
C ALA A 109 14.34 -12.79 -5.70
N GLN A 110 13.57 -12.68 -4.61
CA GLN A 110 12.19 -12.16 -4.63
C GLN A 110 12.09 -10.64 -4.77
N THR A 111 13.20 -9.92 -4.60
CA THR A 111 13.30 -8.47 -4.81
C THR A 111 14.21 -8.12 -5.98
N ALA A 112 14.40 -9.04 -6.93
CA ALA A 112 15.18 -8.77 -8.12
C ALA A 112 14.58 -7.58 -8.90
N GLY A 113 15.44 -6.63 -9.31
CA GLY A 113 15.02 -5.40 -9.99
C GLY A 113 14.45 -4.31 -9.08
N VAL A 114 14.35 -4.55 -7.77
CA VAL A 114 13.95 -3.52 -6.79
C VAL A 114 15.18 -3.06 -6.01
N GLU A 115 15.40 -1.75 -5.96
CA GLU A 115 16.42 -1.15 -5.09
C GLU A 115 15.93 -1.12 -3.66
N CYS A 116 16.52 -1.93 -2.79
CA CYS A 116 16.10 -2.08 -1.39
C CYS A 116 17.19 -2.74 -0.55
N ARG A 117 17.04 -2.66 0.78
CA ARG A 117 17.86 -3.46 1.70
C ARG A 117 17.62 -4.95 1.47
N LYS A 118 18.70 -5.74 1.47
CA LYS A 118 18.67 -7.21 1.26
C LYS A 118 19.46 -7.96 2.35
N ASP A 119 19.54 -7.36 3.55
CA ASP A 119 20.24 -7.93 4.69
C ASP A 119 19.29 -8.66 5.64
N ALA A 120 19.85 -9.35 6.63
CA ALA A 120 19.10 -10.13 7.61
C ALA A 120 18.08 -9.32 8.44
N GLY A 121 18.27 -7.99 8.55
CA GLY A 121 17.38 -7.11 9.30
C GLY A 121 15.98 -7.02 8.70
N VAL A 122 15.84 -7.25 7.39
CA VAL A 122 14.59 -7.09 6.64
C VAL A 122 14.03 -8.39 6.06
N ILE A 123 14.59 -9.56 6.39
CA ILE A 123 14.10 -10.87 5.91
C ILE A 123 12.61 -11.07 6.22
N ASP A 124 12.13 -10.56 7.35
CA ASP A 124 10.71 -10.68 7.71
C ASP A 124 9.77 -9.90 6.80
N GLU A 125 10.29 -9.00 5.98
CA GLU A 125 9.52 -8.23 4.99
C GLU A 125 9.54 -8.86 3.58
N ILE A 126 10.11 -10.07 3.43
CA ILE A 126 10.17 -10.80 2.14
C ILE A 126 8.78 -10.95 1.52
N PRO A 127 8.63 -10.84 0.18
CA PRO A 127 7.34 -10.98 -0.50
C PRO A 127 6.58 -12.26 -0.12
N ALA A 128 7.24 -13.40 -0.02
CA ALA A 128 6.62 -14.68 0.36
C ALA A 128 6.01 -14.71 1.78
N ALA A 129 6.32 -13.73 2.65
CA ALA A 129 5.68 -13.60 3.95
C ALA A 129 4.29 -12.96 3.90
N TYR A 130 3.87 -12.48 2.74
CA TYR A 130 2.60 -11.80 2.49
C TYR A 130 1.68 -12.63 1.58
N LYS A 131 0.39 -12.32 1.59
CA LYS A 131 -0.55 -12.84 0.60
C LYS A 131 -0.24 -12.23 -0.78
N ASP A 132 -0.66 -12.91 -1.83
CA ASP A 132 -0.59 -12.33 -3.18
C ASP A 132 -1.50 -11.11 -3.25
N ILE A 133 -0.94 -9.97 -3.62
CA ILE A 133 -1.69 -8.72 -3.73
C ILE A 133 -2.75 -8.78 -4.83
N ASN A 134 -2.52 -9.55 -5.90
CA ASN A 134 -3.50 -9.71 -6.98
C ASN A 134 -4.73 -10.49 -6.47
N GLU A 135 -4.52 -11.57 -5.70
CA GLU A 135 -5.62 -12.32 -5.06
C GLU A 135 -6.40 -11.43 -4.09
N VAL A 136 -5.72 -10.56 -3.34
CA VAL A 136 -6.37 -9.61 -2.42
C VAL A 136 -7.22 -8.58 -3.17
N ILE A 137 -6.73 -8.05 -4.29
CA ILE A 137 -7.49 -7.14 -5.14
C ILE A 137 -8.68 -7.86 -5.76
N ASP A 138 -8.48 -9.07 -6.27
CA ASP A 138 -9.55 -9.87 -6.86
C ASP A 138 -10.67 -10.21 -5.86
N ALA A 139 -10.32 -10.44 -4.60
CA ALA A 139 -11.27 -10.76 -3.54
C ALA A 139 -12.10 -9.56 -3.06
N GLN A 140 -11.82 -8.35 -3.53
CA GLN A 140 -12.54 -7.13 -3.13
C GLN A 140 -13.02 -6.29 -4.32
N ARG A 141 -13.37 -6.97 -5.43
CA ARG A 141 -13.89 -6.33 -6.66
C ARG A 141 -15.24 -5.63 -6.45
N ASP A 142 -15.96 -6.00 -5.42
CA ASP A 142 -17.21 -5.36 -4.99
C ASP A 142 -16.99 -4.14 -4.09
N LEU A 143 -15.76 -3.90 -3.65
CA LEU A 143 -15.38 -2.81 -2.76
C LEU A 143 -14.63 -1.69 -3.48
N VAL A 144 -13.80 -2.06 -4.47
CA VAL A 144 -12.93 -1.12 -5.19
C VAL A 144 -12.74 -1.49 -6.65
N ASP A 145 -12.59 -0.46 -7.49
CA ASP A 145 -12.09 -0.57 -8.87
C ASP A 145 -10.60 -0.24 -8.93
N VAL A 146 -9.84 -0.95 -9.76
CA VAL A 146 -8.42 -0.66 -10.01
C VAL A 146 -8.30 0.51 -10.99
N VAL A 147 -7.67 1.59 -10.53
CA VAL A 147 -7.34 2.77 -11.36
C VAL A 147 -5.98 2.60 -12.04
N ALA A 148 -4.98 2.13 -11.27
CA ALA A 148 -3.63 1.89 -11.77
C ALA A 148 -2.91 0.82 -10.95
N ARG A 149 -2.02 0.07 -11.60
CA ARG A 149 -1.04 -0.79 -10.96
C ARG A 149 0.31 -0.12 -10.98
N LEU A 150 0.96 -0.04 -9.82
CA LEU A 150 2.28 0.56 -9.66
C LEU A 150 3.33 -0.54 -9.47
N GLN A 151 4.41 -0.45 -10.22
CA GLN A 151 5.56 -1.33 -10.04
C GLN A 151 6.52 -0.72 -9.00
N THR A 152 7.03 -1.55 -8.10
CA THR A 152 8.04 -1.11 -7.14
C THR A 152 9.39 -0.99 -7.83
N LEU A 153 9.98 0.19 -7.77
CA LEU A 153 11.35 0.44 -8.24
C LEU A 153 12.32 0.57 -7.05
N LEU A 154 11.85 1.17 -5.97
CA LEU A 154 12.62 1.45 -4.76
C LEU A 154 11.77 1.17 -3.53
N CYS A 155 12.34 0.52 -2.52
CA CYS A 155 11.68 0.30 -1.23
C CYS A 155 12.62 0.67 -0.08
N VAL A 156 12.22 1.68 0.70
CA VAL A 156 12.96 2.09 1.91
C VAL A 156 12.32 1.44 3.13
N LYS A 157 13.11 0.69 3.86
CA LYS A 157 12.73 0.07 5.15
C LYS A 157 13.67 0.56 6.25
N GLY A 158 13.09 0.99 7.35
CA GLY A 158 13.81 1.39 8.55
C GLY A 158 14.09 0.22 9.49
#